data_8951820d8dc4912501b044d3b8faf1d9
#
_entry.id   8951820d8dc4912501b044d3b8faf1d9
#
_cell.length_a   1.000
_cell.length_b   1.000
_cell.length_c   1.000
_cell.angle_alpha   90.00
_cell.angle_beta   90.00
_cell.angle_gamma   90.00
#
_symmetry.space_group_name_H-M   'P 1'
#
loop_
_entity.id
_entity.type
_entity.pdbx_description
1 polymer ?
#
loop_
_entity_poly.entity_id
_entity_poly.type
_entity_poly.pdbx_seq_one_letter_code
_entity_poly.pdbx_strand_id
1 'polypeptide(L)'
;MFNLSFGFFGVQIAYALQSANISRIFATLGADPHTLSFFWILPPLMGMLVQPLIGKYSDRTWCRLGRRKPYLLIGAIVAVLVMIFLPNAGSLNLSSALFLGLSGAMWFGLFSLIFLDTSINVAMQPFKMMVGDMVNEEQKATAYSIQSFLCNAGSLVGYVFPYLFTWIGISNIAPEGVIPDSVIYSFYCGAAILIICVLYTFFMVKEMPPKEYAEFHGIEPQKAERGGQESGLFKLLFKAPSTFWTVGLVQFFCWAAFLYMWTYSNGAIAANVWGTTDVASEGYQAAGNWVGIVFAVQAVGSILWALVIPRFKNLKTAYILSLLIGAAGFVSIFFIHGQYLLFVSYFLIG
;
A
#
# COMPACT_ATOMS: atom_id res chain seq x y z
N MET A 1 -15.34 15.65 6.60
CA MET A 1 -15.06 14.35 5.97
C MET A 1 -13.80 14.38 5.10
N PHE A 2 -13.68 15.25 4.10
CA PHE A 2 -12.49 15.33 3.24
C PHE A 2 -11.19 15.52 4.04
N ASN A 3 -11.11 16.51 4.93
CA ASN A 3 -9.95 16.77 5.77
C ASN A 3 -9.53 15.57 6.63
N LEU A 4 -10.51 14.76 7.05
CA LEU A 4 -10.29 13.55 7.84
C LEU A 4 -9.50 12.48 7.09
N SER A 5 -9.73 12.36 5.79
CA SER A 5 -9.16 11.32 4.94
C SER A 5 -8.03 11.83 4.03
N PHE A 6 -7.76 13.14 3.98
CA PHE A 6 -6.81 13.70 3.03
C PHE A 6 -5.37 13.19 3.22
N GLY A 7 -4.94 13.00 4.46
CA GLY A 7 -3.63 12.39 4.73
C GLY A 7 -3.50 10.96 4.22
N PHE A 8 -4.61 10.25 4.06
CA PHE A 8 -4.62 8.90 3.50
C PHE A 8 -4.20 8.88 2.03
N PHE A 9 -4.47 9.93 1.27
CA PHE A 9 -3.95 10.13 -0.08
C PHE A 9 -2.41 10.05 -0.11
N GLY A 10 -1.72 10.78 0.79
CA GLY A 10 -0.27 10.73 0.89
C GLY A 10 0.27 9.34 1.30
N VAL A 11 -0.40 8.68 2.26
CA VAL A 11 -0.03 7.31 2.68
C VAL A 11 -0.14 6.33 1.52
N GLN A 12 -1.15 6.48 0.67
CA GLN A 12 -1.35 5.61 -0.49
C GLN A 12 -0.33 5.85 -1.61
N ILE A 13 0.18 7.07 -1.76
CA ILE A 13 1.32 7.33 -2.66
C ILE A 13 2.54 6.52 -2.23
N ALA A 14 2.88 6.52 -0.93
CA ALA A 14 4.00 5.74 -0.41
C ALA A 14 3.80 4.23 -0.65
N TYR A 15 2.60 3.72 -0.37
CA TYR A 15 2.26 2.32 -0.60
C TYR A 15 2.31 1.94 -2.08
N ALA A 16 1.85 2.80 -2.98
CA ALA A 16 1.89 2.58 -4.42
C ALA A 16 3.33 2.57 -4.97
N LEU A 17 4.16 3.52 -4.55
CA LEU A 17 5.59 3.55 -4.91
C LEU A 17 6.30 2.28 -4.46
N GLN A 18 6.03 1.82 -3.24
CA GLN A 18 6.55 0.56 -2.72
C GLN A 18 6.08 -0.61 -3.59
N SER A 19 4.78 -0.80 -3.76
CA SER A 19 4.23 -1.98 -4.46
C SER A 19 4.65 -2.06 -5.94
N ALA A 20 4.85 -0.94 -6.61
CA ALA A 20 5.30 -0.93 -8.01
C ALA A 20 6.81 -1.12 -8.16
N ASN A 21 7.63 -0.72 -7.18
CA ASN A 21 9.08 -0.62 -7.38
C ASN A 21 9.90 -1.59 -6.51
N ILE A 22 9.34 -2.23 -5.49
CA ILE A 22 10.13 -3.10 -4.60
C ILE A 22 10.81 -4.24 -5.36
N SER A 23 10.10 -4.96 -6.24
CA SER A 23 10.70 -6.03 -7.04
C SER A 23 11.84 -5.50 -7.91
N ARG A 24 11.66 -4.33 -8.53
CA ARG A 24 12.68 -3.65 -9.33
C ARG A 24 13.88 -3.27 -8.48
N ILE A 25 13.66 -2.66 -7.31
CA ILE A 25 14.73 -2.25 -6.38
C ILE A 25 15.56 -3.46 -5.95
N PHE A 26 14.93 -4.53 -5.46
CA PHE A 26 15.67 -5.71 -5.02
C PHE A 26 16.38 -6.45 -6.17
N ALA A 27 15.76 -6.54 -7.36
CA ALA A 27 16.40 -7.09 -8.52
C ALA A 27 17.66 -6.27 -8.91
N THR A 28 17.57 -4.92 -8.88
CA THR A 28 18.72 -4.04 -9.13
C THR A 28 19.81 -4.21 -8.07
N LEU A 29 19.47 -4.48 -6.81
CA LEU A 29 20.44 -4.76 -5.74
C LEU A 29 21.05 -6.17 -5.82
N GLY A 30 20.68 -6.98 -6.82
CA GLY A 30 21.25 -8.30 -7.09
C GLY A 30 20.44 -9.46 -6.52
N ALA A 31 19.17 -9.27 -6.16
CA ALA A 31 18.31 -10.37 -5.75
C ALA A 31 17.93 -11.25 -6.94
N ASP A 32 18.06 -12.58 -6.79
CA ASP A 32 17.62 -13.54 -7.78
C ASP A 32 16.09 -13.41 -8.00
N PRO A 33 15.61 -13.32 -9.25
CA PRO A 33 14.18 -13.28 -9.57
C PRO A 33 13.35 -14.38 -8.93
N HIS A 34 13.92 -15.58 -8.74
CA HIS A 34 13.24 -16.72 -8.10
C HIS A 34 13.07 -16.54 -6.59
N THR A 35 13.89 -15.71 -5.95
CA THR A 35 13.85 -15.45 -4.50
C THR A 35 13.13 -14.16 -4.14
N LEU A 36 12.69 -13.35 -5.11
CA LEU A 36 11.98 -12.09 -4.89
C LEU A 36 10.73 -12.27 -4.02
N SER A 37 10.02 -13.39 -4.15
CA SER A 37 8.84 -13.69 -3.33
C SER A 37 9.13 -13.71 -1.82
N PHE A 38 10.38 -14.01 -1.43
CA PHE A 38 10.78 -13.98 -0.02
C PHE A 38 10.68 -12.57 0.58
N PHE A 39 11.07 -11.54 -0.18
CA PHE A 39 10.96 -10.14 0.24
C PHE A 39 9.49 -9.69 0.32
N TRP A 40 8.61 -10.25 -0.52
CA TRP A 40 7.19 -9.93 -0.54
C TRP A 40 6.35 -10.59 0.57
N ILE A 41 6.93 -11.48 1.36
CA ILE A 41 6.27 -12.01 2.58
C ILE A 41 6.18 -10.93 3.66
N LEU A 42 7.13 -10.00 3.70
CA LEU A 42 7.24 -9.00 4.77
C LEU A 42 6.06 -8.02 4.83
N PRO A 43 5.60 -7.38 3.73
CA PRO A 43 4.48 -6.46 3.76
C PRO A 43 3.21 -7.04 4.40
N PRO A 44 2.68 -8.20 3.96
CA PRO A 44 1.52 -8.82 4.61
C PRO A 44 1.77 -9.18 6.07
N LEU A 45 2.97 -9.66 6.40
CA LEU A 45 3.34 -10.02 7.77
C LEU A 45 3.32 -8.79 8.68
N MET A 46 3.91 -7.67 8.25
CA MET A 46 3.89 -6.42 9.01
C MET A 46 2.45 -5.89 9.15
N GLY A 47 1.65 -5.94 8.09
CA GLY A 47 0.23 -5.57 8.18
C GLY A 47 -0.54 -6.41 9.21
N MET A 48 -0.33 -7.71 9.22
CA MET A 48 -1.00 -8.63 10.14
C MET A 48 -0.60 -8.41 11.60
N LEU A 49 0.66 -8.06 11.87
CA LEU A 49 1.16 -7.84 13.22
C LEU A 49 0.90 -6.42 13.72
N VAL A 50 1.20 -5.42 12.90
CA VAL A 50 1.21 -4.01 13.30
C VAL A 50 -0.20 -3.44 13.43
N GLN A 51 -1.10 -3.73 12.49
CA GLN A 51 -2.44 -3.11 12.49
C GLN A 51 -3.25 -3.41 13.75
N PRO A 52 -3.35 -4.66 14.25
CA PRO A 52 -4.07 -4.94 15.50
C PRO A 52 -3.41 -4.30 16.73
N LEU A 53 -2.06 -4.26 16.75
CA LEU A 53 -1.33 -3.64 17.84
C LEU A 53 -1.62 -2.14 17.90
N ILE A 54 -1.49 -1.44 16.78
CA ILE A 54 -1.78 0.00 16.70
C ILE A 54 -3.25 0.29 17.01
N GLY A 55 -4.18 -0.55 16.53
CA GLY A 55 -5.58 -0.46 16.91
C GLY A 55 -5.74 -0.46 18.43
N LYS A 56 -5.23 -1.50 19.10
CA LYS A 56 -5.32 -1.67 20.55
C LYS A 56 -4.65 -0.53 21.32
N TYR A 57 -3.41 -0.16 20.95
CA TYR A 57 -2.68 0.88 21.67
C TYR A 57 -3.30 2.26 21.46
N SER A 58 -3.71 2.60 20.24
CA SER A 58 -4.34 3.89 19.96
C SER A 58 -5.71 4.04 20.62
N ASP A 59 -6.43 2.95 20.88
CA ASP A 59 -7.68 2.99 21.65
C ASP A 59 -7.49 3.40 23.12
N ARG A 60 -6.31 3.13 23.66
CA ARG A 60 -5.96 3.42 25.07
C ARG A 60 -5.17 4.72 25.23
N THR A 61 -4.75 5.33 24.15
CA THR A 61 -3.96 6.55 24.19
C THR A 61 -4.86 7.78 24.22
N TRP A 62 -4.72 8.60 25.24
CA TRP A 62 -5.31 9.92 25.32
C TRP A 62 -4.24 10.93 25.71
N CYS A 63 -3.85 11.79 24.79
CA CYS A 63 -2.85 12.83 25.06
C CYS A 63 -3.33 14.18 24.49
N ARG A 64 -2.55 15.23 24.70
CA ARG A 64 -2.89 16.59 24.20
C ARG A 64 -3.04 16.66 22.68
N LEU A 65 -2.44 15.73 21.95
CA LEU A 65 -2.53 15.67 20.48
C LEU A 65 -3.74 14.88 19.99
N GLY A 66 -4.44 14.17 20.88
CA GLY A 66 -5.56 13.30 20.57
C GLY A 66 -5.24 11.83 20.83
N ARG A 67 -6.07 10.93 20.30
CA ARG A 67 -5.99 9.49 20.45
C ARG A 67 -5.26 8.84 19.28
N ARG A 68 -5.61 9.20 18.05
CA ARG A 68 -5.12 8.60 16.79
C ARG A 68 -3.96 9.38 16.18
N LYS A 69 -3.96 10.69 16.29
CA LYS A 69 -3.01 11.60 15.65
C LYS A 69 -1.54 11.34 15.98
N PRO A 70 -1.15 10.98 17.22
CA PRO A 70 0.26 10.67 17.53
C PRO A 70 0.81 9.52 16.68
N TYR A 71 0.04 8.44 16.53
CA TYR A 71 0.45 7.27 15.74
C TYR A 71 0.56 7.61 14.27
N LEU A 72 -0.41 8.35 13.75
CA LEU A 72 -0.43 8.84 12.37
C LEU A 72 0.82 9.67 12.06
N LEU A 73 1.18 10.60 12.94
CA LEU A 73 2.33 11.47 12.76
C LEU A 73 3.65 10.70 12.85
N ILE A 74 3.81 9.85 13.87
CA ILE A 74 5.03 9.03 14.05
C ILE A 74 5.21 8.08 12.86
N GLY A 75 4.15 7.38 12.45
CA GLY A 75 4.20 6.50 11.29
C GLY A 75 4.60 7.24 10.03
N ALA A 76 4.03 8.42 9.76
CA ALA A 76 4.38 9.21 8.59
C ALA A 76 5.82 9.72 8.62
N ILE A 77 6.32 10.21 9.76
CA ILE A 77 7.71 10.68 9.89
C ILE A 77 8.69 9.53 9.61
N VAL A 78 8.48 8.36 10.22
CA VAL A 78 9.34 7.20 10.00
C VAL A 78 9.26 6.73 8.54
N ALA A 79 8.05 6.68 7.95
CA ALA A 79 7.88 6.33 6.54
C ALA A 79 8.64 7.28 5.61
N VAL A 80 8.58 8.60 5.84
CA VAL A 80 9.33 9.61 5.07
C VAL A 80 10.83 9.37 5.15
N LEU A 81 11.37 9.14 6.34
CA LEU A 81 12.80 8.85 6.50
C LEU A 81 13.20 7.59 5.72
N VAL A 82 12.43 6.54 5.82
CA VAL A 82 12.73 5.28 5.11
C VAL A 82 12.58 5.45 3.61
N MET A 83 11.59 6.20 3.12
CA MET A 83 11.43 6.50 1.69
C MET A 83 12.62 7.28 1.12
N ILE A 84 13.34 8.04 1.94
CA ILE A 84 14.58 8.70 1.54
C ILE A 84 15.75 7.70 1.49
N PHE A 85 15.84 6.78 2.45
CA PHE A 85 16.99 5.87 2.56
C PHE A 85 16.88 4.65 1.64
N LEU A 86 15.70 4.03 1.52
CA LEU A 86 15.51 2.79 0.77
C LEU A 86 16.01 2.85 -0.68
N PRO A 87 15.67 3.86 -1.50
CA PRO A 87 16.10 3.90 -2.88
C PRO A 87 17.61 4.24 -3.03
N ASN A 88 18.29 4.62 -1.95
CA ASN A 88 19.72 4.87 -1.95
C ASN A 88 20.56 3.67 -1.50
N ALA A 89 19.95 2.52 -1.25
CA ALA A 89 20.61 1.32 -0.74
C ALA A 89 21.85 0.91 -1.57
N GLY A 90 21.75 1.00 -2.91
CA GLY A 90 22.84 0.65 -3.83
C GLY A 90 24.02 1.62 -3.82
N SER A 91 23.80 2.90 -3.48
CA SER A 91 24.85 3.94 -3.46
C SER A 91 25.61 4.05 -2.14
N LEU A 92 25.19 3.33 -1.09
CA LEU A 92 25.80 3.40 0.25
C LEU A 92 27.14 2.68 0.37
N ASN A 93 27.69 2.11 -0.71
CA ASN A 93 28.96 1.35 -0.70
C ASN A 93 29.05 0.30 0.43
N LEU A 94 27.94 -0.39 0.70
CA LEU A 94 27.87 -1.41 1.72
C LEU A 94 28.63 -2.67 1.27
N SER A 95 29.05 -3.50 2.24
CA SER A 95 29.83 -4.72 1.97
C SER A 95 29.18 -5.60 0.91
N SER A 96 29.96 -5.98 -0.10
CA SER A 96 29.58 -6.98 -1.11
C SER A 96 29.64 -8.42 -0.58
N ALA A 97 30.24 -8.63 0.61
CA ALA A 97 30.31 -9.95 1.24
C ALA A 97 28.89 -10.46 1.52
N LEU A 98 28.64 -11.71 1.11
CA LEU A 98 27.33 -12.33 1.33
C LEU A 98 27.21 -12.87 2.76
N PHE A 99 26.19 -12.43 3.45
CA PHE A 99 25.76 -13.00 4.73
C PHE A 99 24.37 -13.61 4.54
N LEU A 100 24.22 -14.91 4.80
CA LEU A 100 22.98 -15.67 4.52
C LEU A 100 22.49 -15.50 3.07
N GLY A 101 23.42 -15.39 2.12
CA GLY A 101 23.11 -15.25 0.71
C GLY A 101 22.70 -13.83 0.25
N LEU A 102 22.71 -12.84 1.13
CA LEU A 102 22.36 -11.46 0.83
C LEU A 102 23.56 -10.53 1.00
N SER A 103 23.72 -9.58 0.07
CA SER A 103 24.72 -8.51 0.17
C SER A 103 24.32 -7.48 1.25
N GLY A 104 25.26 -6.63 1.66
CA GLY A 104 24.99 -5.55 2.61
C GLY A 104 23.88 -4.59 2.10
N ALA A 105 23.85 -4.30 0.80
CA ALA A 105 22.80 -3.48 0.18
C ALA A 105 21.43 -4.16 0.23
N MET A 106 21.37 -5.47 0.00
CA MET A 106 20.11 -6.23 0.12
C MET A 106 19.62 -6.30 1.58
N TRP A 107 20.53 -6.49 2.55
CA TRP A 107 20.16 -6.44 3.97
C TRP A 107 19.63 -5.06 4.36
N PHE A 108 20.29 -3.98 3.93
CA PHE A 108 19.81 -2.63 4.18
C PHE A 108 18.43 -2.40 3.55
N GLY A 109 18.23 -2.83 2.30
CA GLY A 109 16.94 -2.78 1.62
C GLY A 109 15.86 -3.56 2.38
N LEU A 110 16.18 -4.78 2.86
CA LEU A 110 15.26 -5.63 3.62
C LEU A 110 14.81 -4.96 4.93
N PHE A 111 15.74 -4.44 5.73
CA PHE A 111 15.40 -3.71 6.95
C PHE A 111 14.61 -2.44 6.65
N SER A 112 15.01 -1.69 5.63
CA SER A 112 14.26 -0.51 5.19
C SER A 112 12.83 -0.87 4.77
N LEU A 113 12.62 -1.98 4.06
CA LEU A 113 11.30 -2.46 3.70
C LEU A 113 10.45 -2.80 4.93
N ILE A 114 11.00 -3.51 5.91
CA ILE A 114 10.31 -3.82 7.18
C ILE A 114 9.89 -2.54 7.89
N PHE A 115 10.78 -1.56 7.99
CA PHE A 115 10.47 -0.28 8.62
C PHE A 115 9.45 0.53 7.82
N LEU A 116 9.53 0.52 6.50
CA LEU A 116 8.57 1.20 5.63
C LEU A 116 7.17 0.61 5.80
N ASP A 117 7.03 -0.71 5.69
CA ASP A 117 5.74 -1.38 5.88
C ASP A 117 5.17 -1.16 7.27
N THR A 118 6.01 -1.31 8.30
CA THR A 118 5.60 -1.04 9.69
C THR A 118 5.08 0.39 9.82
N SER A 119 5.82 1.38 9.35
CA SER A 119 5.47 2.79 9.50
C SER A 119 4.25 3.19 8.67
N ILE A 120 4.11 2.66 7.45
CA ILE A 120 2.90 2.85 6.63
C ILE A 120 1.67 2.27 7.35
N ASN A 121 1.77 1.05 7.91
CA ASN A 121 0.66 0.44 8.65
C ASN A 121 0.33 1.19 9.94
N VAL A 122 1.35 1.72 10.64
CA VAL A 122 1.16 2.60 11.81
C VAL A 122 0.40 3.87 11.45
N ALA A 123 0.71 4.49 10.30
CA ALA A 123 0.01 5.70 9.82
C ALA A 123 -1.38 5.36 9.26
N MET A 124 -1.53 4.26 8.52
CA MET A 124 -2.76 3.89 7.82
C MET A 124 -3.90 3.53 8.78
N GLN A 125 -3.60 2.79 9.86
CA GLN A 125 -4.61 2.29 10.77
C GLN A 125 -5.42 3.41 11.44
N PRO A 126 -4.82 4.51 11.97
CA PRO A 126 -5.56 5.64 12.48
C PRO A 126 -6.54 6.24 11.48
N PHE A 127 -6.18 6.38 10.19
CA PHE A 127 -7.10 6.90 9.17
C PHE A 127 -8.36 6.05 9.02
N LYS A 128 -8.21 4.72 8.99
CA LYS A 128 -9.35 3.82 8.90
C LYS A 128 -10.28 3.94 10.10
N MET A 129 -9.72 4.13 11.30
CA MET A 129 -10.46 4.20 12.56
C MET A 129 -11.09 5.57 12.79
N MET A 130 -10.44 6.67 12.39
CA MET A 130 -10.95 8.03 12.59
C MET A 130 -12.30 8.26 11.94
N VAL A 131 -12.58 7.63 10.79
CA VAL A 131 -13.91 7.70 10.16
C VAL A 131 -14.97 7.06 11.08
N GLY A 132 -14.69 5.90 11.65
CA GLY A 132 -15.57 5.25 12.60
C GLY A 132 -15.77 6.03 13.89
N ASP A 133 -14.71 6.70 14.36
CA ASP A 133 -14.70 7.44 15.64
C ASP A 133 -15.39 8.80 15.56
N MET A 134 -15.39 9.47 14.39
CA MET A 134 -15.74 10.89 14.28
C MET A 134 -16.91 11.21 13.34
N VAL A 135 -17.46 10.18 12.67
CA VAL A 135 -18.54 10.37 11.70
C VAL A 135 -19.80 9.64 12.15
N ASN A 136 -20.95 10.33 12.05
CA ASN A 136 -22.26 9.76 12.37
C ASN A 136 -22.59 8.59 11.46
N GLU A 137 -23.37 7.61 11.95
CA GLU A 137 -23.74 6.39 11.21
C GLU A 137 -24.32 6.68 9.82
N GLU A 138 -25.21 7.69 9.71
CA GLU A 138 -25.83 8.09 8.44
C GLU A 138 -24.82 8.58 7.39
N GLN A 139 -23.69 9.13 7.83
CA GLN A 139 -22.68 9.73 6.99
C GLN A 139 -21.45 8.83 6.76
N LYS A 140 -21.34 7.72 7.49
CA LYS A 140 -20.19 6.79 7.41
C LYS A 140 -19.97 6.26 5.99
N ALA A 141 -21.04 5.88 5.29
CA ALA A 141 -20.93 5.40 3.92
C ALA A 141 -20.28 6.42 2.99
N THR A 142 -20.69 7.69 3.08
CA THR A 142 -20.11 8.79 2.31
C THR A 142 -18.66 9.05 2.70
N ALA A 143 -18.34 9.02 4.00
CA ALA A 143 -16.99 9.25 4.50
C ALA A 143 -16.01 8.14 4.02
N TYR A 144 -16.43 6.87 4.05
CA TYR A 144 -15.63 5.76 3.52
C TYR A 144 -15.49 5.81 2.00
N SER A 145 -16.51 6.30 1.27
CA SER A 145 -16.43 6.52 -0.18
C SER A 145 -15.39 7.60 -0.52
N ILE A 146 -15.37 8.72 0.22
CA ILE A 146 -14.35 9.76 0.07
C ILE A 146 -12.96 9.21 0.39
N GLN A 147 -12.83 8.42 1.46
CA GLN A 147 -11.57 7.78 1.84
C GLN A 147 -11.08 6.83 0.75
N SER A 148 -11.94 6.00 0.20
CA SER A 148 -11.63 5.08 -0.90
C SER A 148 -11.22 5.83 -2.17
N PHE A 149 -11.89 6.93 -2.50
CA PHE A 149 -11.52 7.78 -3.62
C PHE A 149 -10.11 8.36 -3.44
N LEU A 150 -9.82 8.94 -2.27
CA LEU A 150 -8.49 9.50 -1.97
C LEU A 150 -7.40 8.42 -1.95
N CYS A 151 -7.73 7.22 -1.47
CA CYS A 151 -6.86 6.05 -1.50
C CYS A 151 -6.44 5.70 -2.94
N ASN A 152 -7.41 5.51 -3.83
CA ASN A 152 -7.15 5.15 -5.22
C ASN A 152 -6.48 6.29 -6.01
N ALA A 153 -6.86 7.54 -5.76
CA ALA A 153 -6.22 8.71 -6.36
C ALA A 153 -4.76 8.83 -5.94
N GLY A 154 -4.44 8.56 -4.66
CA GLY A 154 -3.06 8.51 -4.18
C GLY A 154 -2.26 7.40 -4.83
N SER A 155 -2.84 6.20 -4.94
CA SER A 155 -2.20 5.07 -5.62
C SER A 155 -1.90 5.38 -7.09
N LEU A 156 -2.86 5.96 -7.81
CA LEU A 156 -2.69 6.38 -9.20
C LEU A 156 -1.49 7.33 -9.36
N VAL A 157 -1.40 8.35 -8.51
CA VAL A 157 -0.31 9.33 -8.55
C VAL A 157 1.04 8.65 -8.26
N GLY A 158 1.11 7.80 -7.23
CA GLY A 158 2.31 7.07 -6.87
C GLY A 158 2.82 6.14 -7.98
N TYR A 159 1.91 5.43 -8.64
CA TYR A 159 2.25 4.52 -9.73
C TYR A 159 2.82 5.24 -10.97
N VAL A 160 2.35 6.44 -11.28
CA VAL A 160 2.76 7.18 -12.47
C VAL A 160 4.10 7.93 -12.27
N PHE A 161 4.56 8.17 -11.04
CA PHE A 161 5.73 9.00 -10.78
C PHE A 161 7.01 8.57 -11.51
N PRO A 162 7.47 7.30 -11.48
CA PRO A 162 8.72 6.94 -12.17
C PRO A 162 8.65 7.19 -13.69
N TYR A 163 7.49 6.93 -14.29
CA TYR A 163 7.25 7.21 -15.70
C TYR A 163 7.27 8.72 -15.98
N LEU A 164 6.58 9.52 -15.15
CA LEU A 164 6.52 10.97 -15.28
C LEU A 164 7.92 11.60 -15.19
N PHE A 165 8.72 11.16 -14.23
CA PHE A 165 10.09 11.65 -14.07
C PHE A 165 10.97 11.29 -15.26
N THR A 166 10.82 10.09 -15.82
CA THR A 166 11.52 9.71 -17.06
C THR A 166 11.07 10.57 -18.24
N TRP A 167 9.76 10.86 -18.35
CA TRP A 167 9.21 11.69 -19.42
C TRP A 167 9.72 13.14 -19.40
N ILE A 168 9.96 13.70 -18.23
CA ILE A 168 10.57 15.05 -18.08
C ILE A 168 12.10 15.05 -18.17
N GLY A 169 12.71 13.90 -18.52
CA GLY A 169 14.15 13.80 -18.83
C GLY A 169 15.05 13.33 -17.68
N ILE A 170 14.48 12.83 -16.55
CA ILE A 170 15.29 12.23 -15.48
C ILE A 170 15.69 10.80 -15.91
N SER A 171 16.98 10.45 -15.68
CA SER A 171 17.50 9.16 -16.09
C SER A 171 16.75 7.98 -15.47
N ASN A 172 16.38 7.03 -16.32
CA ASN A 172 15.82 5.73 -15.92
C ASN A 172 16.85 4.60 -15.96
N ILE A 173 18.10 4.93 -16.27
CA ILE A 173 19.22 4.03 -16.36
C ILE A 173 20.26 4.45 -15.33
N ALA A 174 20.83 3.45 -14.65
CA ALA A 174 21.87 3.64 -13.64
C ALA A 174 22.94 2.55 -13.79
N PRO A 175 24.14 2.73 -13.23
CA PRO A 175 25.14 1.68 -13.12
C PRO A 175 24.60 0.44 -12.40
N GLU A 176 25.22 -0.72 -12.66
CA GLU A 176 24.84 -1.97 -12.01
C GLU A 176 24.85 -1.84 -10.48
N GLY A 177 23.82 -2.35 -9.83
CA GLY A 177 23.64 -2.26 -8.38
C GLY A 177 23.12 -0.91 -7.87
N VAL A 178 22.91 0.09 -8.74
CA VAL A 178 22.39 1.41 -8.37
C VAL A 178 20.96 1.59 -8.91
N ILE A 179 20.08 2.11 -8.07
CA ILE A 179 18.68 2.35 -8.45
C ILE A 179 18.60 3.61 -9.32
N PRO A 180 17.83 3.60 -10.44
CA PRO A 180 17.71 4.75 -11.32
C PRO A 180 17.14 6.00 -10.64
N ASP A 181 17.62 7.17 -11.06
CA ASP A 181 17.23 8.47 -10.50
C ASP A 181 15.72 8.73 -10.61
N SER A 182 15.05 8.26 -11.67
CA SER A 182 13.60 8.35 -11.84
C SER A 182 12.85 7.70 -10.67
N VAL A 183 13.35 6.58 -10.13
CA VAL A 183 12.77 5.91 -8.95
C VAL A 183 13.12 6.67 -7.68
N ILE A 184 14.39 7.08 -7.52
CA ILE A 184 14.87 7.82 -6.34
C ILE A 184 14.04 9.10 -6.13
N TYR A 185 13.91 9.92 -7.19
CA TYR A 185 13.12 11.15 -7.11
C TYR A 185 11.63 10.91 -6.93
N SER A 186 11.09 9.79 -7.44
CA SER A 186 9.71 9.38 -7.17
C SER A 186 9.46 9.15 -5.68
N PHE A 187 10.39 8.46 -5.02
CA PHE A 187 10.30 8.24 -3.57
C PHE A 187 10.46 9.54 -2.78
N TYR A 188 11.35 10.44 -3.19
CA TYR A 188 11.51 11.74 -2.52
C TYR A 188 10.26 12.62 -2.66
N CYS A 189 9.70 12.69 -3.87
CA CYS A 189 8.47 13.44 -4.10
C CYS A 189 7.29 12.82 -3.33
N GLY A 190 7.17 11.49 -3.35
CA GLY A 190 6.17 10.76 -2.58
C GLY A 190 6.29 11.01 -1.07
N ALA A 191 7.51 11.02 -0.54
CA ALA A 191 7.78 11.34 0.86
C ALA A 191 7.38 12.77 1.23
N ALA A 192 7.69 13.74 0.36
CA ALA A 192 7.28 15.14 0.56
C ALA A 192 5.76 15.30 0.56
N ILE A 193 5.06 14.66 -0.38
CA ILE A 193 3.59 14.70 -0.44
C ILE A 193 2.99 13.97 0.77
N LEU A 194 3.51 12.82 1.16
CA LEU A 194 3.08 12.08 2.34
C LEU A 194 3.07 12.98 3.58
N ILE A 195 4.21 13.61 3.88
CA ILE A 195 4.30 14.43 5.10
C ILE A 195 3.40 15.66 5.03
N ILE A 196 3.29 16.32 3.87
CA ILE A 196 2.40 17.48 3.69
C ILE A 196 0.94 17.08 3.91
N CYS A 197 0.47 15.98 3.31
CA CYS A 197 -0.90 15.50 3.45
C CYS A 197 -1.22 15.08 4.89
N VAL A 198 -0.28 14.41 5.56
CA VAL A 198 -0.45 14.00 6.94
C VAL A 198 -0.47 15.20 7.88
N LEU A 199 0.44 16.17 7.71
CA LEU A 199 0.44 17.40 8.49
C LEU A 199 -0.85 18.21 8.27
N TYR A 200 -1.34 18.30 7.03
CA TYR A 200 -2.62 18.92 6.75
C TYR A 200 -3.74 18.28 7.58
N THR A 201 -3.89 16.97 7.54
CA THR A 201 -4.91 16.28 8.35
C THR A 201 -4.65 16.48 9.85
N PHE A 202 -3.40 16.39 10.28
CA PHE A 202 -3.02 16.58 11.69
C PHE A 202 -3.46 17.94 12.24
N PHE A 203 -3.31 19.01 11.49
CA PHE A 203 -3.70 20.36 11.93
C PHE A 203 -5.19 20.65 11.73
N MET A 204 -5.80 20.16 10.64
CA MET A 204 -7.18 20.46 10.31
C MET A 204 -8.21 19.64 11.08
N VAL A 205 -7.83 18.46 11.56
CA VAL A 205 -8.74 17.57 12.29
C VAL A 205 -8.53 17.75 13.79
N LYS A 206 -9.60 18.04 14.53
CA LYS A 206 -9.65 17.96 15.98
C LYS A 206 -10.34 16.66 16.38
N GLU A 207 -9.62 15.80 17.11
CA GLU A 207 -10.23 14.61 17.70
C GLU A 207 -11.10 15.00 18.91
N MET A 208 -12.18 14.24 19.13
CA MET A 208 -13.08 14.44 20.26
C MET A 208 -12.33 14.13 21.58
N PRO A 209 -12.42 14.99 22.61
CA PRO A 209 -11.96 14.66 23.94
C PRO A 209 -12.70 13.42 24.49
N PRO A 210 -12.15 12.71 25.50
CA PRO A 210 -12.75 11.49 26.04
C PRO A 210 -14.22 11.62 26.45
N LYS A 211 -14.60 12.76 27.01
CA LYS A 211 -15.98 13.01 27.43
C LYS A 211 -16.94 13.15 26.25
N GLU A 212 -16.58 13.98 25.26
CA GLU A 212 -17.37 14.16 24.03
C GLU A 212 -17.46 12.85 23.23
N TYR A 213 -16.37 12.08 23.18
CA TYR A 213 -16.34 10.75 22.54
C TYR A 213 -17.31 9.79 23.20
N ALA A 214 -17.34 9.77 24.55
CA ALA A 214 -18.24 8.91 25.31
C ALA A 214 -19.73 9.29 25.08
N GLU A 215 -20.05 10.59 25.09
CA GLU A 215 -21.40 11.08 24.79
C GLU A 215 -21.81 10.74 23.35
N PHE A 216 -20.92 10.98 22.38
CA PHE A 216 -21.18 10.70 20.96
C PHE A 216 -21.48 9.23 20.67
N HIS A 217 -20.80 8.29 21.37
CA HIS A 217 -20.99 6.86 21.22
C HIS A 217 -21.93 6.22 22.24
N GLY A 218 -22.51 6.99 23.16
CA GLY A 218 -23.39 6.48 24.21
C GLY A 218 -22.69 5.52 25.19
N ILE A 219 -21.39 5.74 25.45
CA ILE A 219 -20.54 4.88 26.29
C ILE A 219 -20.24 5.60 27.61
N GLU A 220 -20.18 4.86 28.73
CA GLU A 220 -19.72 5.44 30.00
C GLU A 220 -18.28 5.98 29.85
N PRO A 221 -17.98 7.23 30.35
CA PRO A 221 -16.66 7.85 30.16
C PRO A 221 -15.50 7.00 30.66
N GLN A 222 -15.68 6.26 31.75
CA GLN A 222 -14.65 5.35 32.31
C GLN A 222 -14.34 4.16 31.39
N LYS A 223 -15.29 3.69 30.59
CA LYS A 223 -15.06 2.63 29.59
C LYS A 223 -14.37 3.18 28.34
N ALA A 224 -14.66 4.45 27.99
CA ALA A 224 -13.99 5.12 26.88
C ALA A 224 -12.49 5.33 27.17
N GLU A 225 -12.12 5.67 28.41
CA GLU A 225 -10.73 5.86 28.82
C GLU A 225 -9.93 4.54 28.90
N ARG A 226 -10.59 3.44 29.27
CA ARG A 226 -9.92 2.13 29.45
C ARG A 226 -9.72 1.35 28.14
N GLY A 227 -10.31 1.80 27.03
CA GLY A 227 -10.37 1.01 25.79
C GLY A 227 -11.19 -0.28 26.00
N GLY A 228 -11.89 -0.74 24.96
CA GLY A 228 -12.84 -1.86 25.06
C GLY A 228 -12.30 -3.12 25.76
N GLN A 229 -13.24 -3.95 26.23
CA GLN A 229 -12.98 -5.18 26.98
C GLN A 229 -11.90 -6.06 26.35
N GLU A 230 -11.01 -6.59 27.19
CA GLU A 230 -9.97 -7.56 26.81
C GLU A 230 -10.57 -8.93 26.40
N SER A 231 -11.18 -8.99 25.25
CA SER A 231 -11.34 -10.28 24.59
C SER A 231 -10.04 -10.55 23.83
N GLY A 232 -9.26 -11.51 24.25
CA GLY A 232 -8.04 -11.89 23.55
C GLY A 232 -8.35 -12.17 22.08
N LEU A 233 -7.47 -11.71 21.16
CA LEU A 233 -7.64 -11.83 19.70
C LEU A 233 -8.02 -13.25 19.28
N PHE A 234 -7.36 -14.26 19.85
CA PHE A 234 -7.65 -15.68 19.61
C PHE A 234 -9.09 -16.06 20.01
N LYS A 235 -9.58 -15.55 21.15
CA LYS A 235 -10.96 -15.82 21.59
C LYS A 235 -12.01 -15.22 20.66
N LEU A 236 -11.71 -14.05 20.07
CA LEU A 236 -12.57 -13.42 19.04
C LEU A 236 -12.57 -14.22 17.73
N LEU A 237 -11.38 -14.67 17.28
CA LEU A 237 -11.26 -15.50 16.08
C LEU A 237 -12.04 -16.82 16.21
N PHE A 238 -11.91 -17.54 17.33
CA PHE A 238 -12.66 -18.78 17.56
C PHE A 238 -14.18 -18.59 17.66
N LYS A 239 -14.64 -17.40 18.03
CA LYS A 239 -16.07 -17.05 18.08
C LYS A 239 -16.59 -16.40 16.80
N ALA A 240 -15.73 -16.21 15.80
CA ALA A 240 -16.12 -15.58 14.54
C ALA A 240 -17.16 -16.41 13.79
N PRO A 241 -18.18 -15.77 13.16
CA PRO A 241 -19.20 -16.47 12.39
C PRO A 241 -18.58 -17.19 11.17
N SER A 242 -19.25 -18.26 10.70
CA SER A 242 -18.78 -19.03 9.54
C SER A 242 -18.55 -18.18 8.28
N THR A 243 -19.35 -17.14 8.08
CA THR A 243 -19.20 -16.17 6.99
C THR A 243 -17.84 -15.48 7.02
N PHE A 244 -17.30 -15.16 8.21
CA PHE A 244 -15.98 -14.58 8.35
C PHE A 244 -14.89 -15.50 7.76
N TRP A 245 -14.94 -16.78 8.09
CA TRP A 245 -13.98 -17.77 7.60
C TRP A 245 -14.11 -18.04 6.11
N THR A 246 -15.35 -18.09 5.59
CA THR A 246 -15.59 -18.28 4.16
C THR A 246 -15.07 -17.11 3.34
N VAL A 247 -15.36 -15.86 3.75
CA VAL A 247 -14.84 -14.66 3.09
C VAL A 247 -13.32 -14.59 3.24
N GLY A 248 -12.79 -14.94 4.41
CA GLY A 248 -11.33 -14.98 4.66
C GLY A 248 -10.61 -15.93 3.70
N LEU A 249 -11.18 -17.13 3.46
CA LEU A 249 -10.61 -18.10 2.52
C LEU A 249 -10.60 -17.57 1.08
N VAL A 250 -11.68 -16.95 0.63
CA VAL A 250 -11.72 -16.34 -0.71
C VAL A 250 -10.69 -15.22 -0.82
N GLN A 251 -10.60 -14.34 0.18
CA GLN A 251 -9.63 -13.26 0.22
C GLN A 251 -8.18 -13.77 0.23
N PHE A 252 -7.91 -14.91 0.88
CA PHE A 252 -6.60 -15.53 0.84
C PHE A 252 -6.13 -15.80 -0.60
N PHE A 253 -6.98 -16.40 -1.43
CA PHE A 253 -6.63 -16.67 -2.84
C PHE A 253 -6.52 -15.38 -3.67
N CYS A 254 -7.39 -14.39 -3.43
CA CYS A 254 -7.31 -13.09 -4.10
C CYS A 254 -5.98 -12.39 -3.78
N TRP A 255 -5.60 -12.31 -2.50
CA TRP A 255 -4.35 -11.69 -2.08
C TRP A 255 -3.12 -12.45 -2.56
N ALA A 256 -3.21 -13.79 -2.65
CA ALA A 256 -2.14 -14.59 -3.26
C ALA A 256 -1.93 -14.20 -4.73
N ALA A 257 -3.01 -14.06 -5.52
CA ALA A 257 -2.91 -13.62 -6.91
C ALA A 257 -2.30 -12.22 -7.03
N PHE A 258 -2.70 -11.26 -6.20
CA PHE A 258 -2.08 -9.93 -6.18
C PHE A 258 -0.62 -9.95 -5.76
N LEU A 259 -0.25 -10.78 -4.78
CA LEU A 259 1.13 -10.94 -4.36
C LEU A 259 2.02 -11.42 -5.51
N TYR A 260 1.57 -12.43 -6.27
CA TYR A 260 2.26 -12.90 -7.47
C TYR A 260 2.37 -11.80 -8.53
N MET A 261 1.32 -11.04 -8.76
CA MET A 261 1.31 -9.93 -9.69
C MET A 261 2.37 -8.88 -9.28
N TRP A 262 2.36 -8.41 -8.05
CA TRP A 262 3.33 -7.41 -7.58
C TRP A 262 4.77 -7.91 -7.63
N THR A 263 4.99 -9.19 -7.31
CA THR A 263 6.33 -9.78 -7.30
C THR A 263 6.91 -9.91 -8.69
N TYR A 264 6.15 -10.41 -9.65
CA TYR A 264 6.68 -10.88 -10.92
C TYR A 264 6.34 -10.03 -12.13
N SER A 265 5.45 -9.03 -12.02
CA SER A 265 5.04 -8.20 -13.17
C SER A 265 6.22 -7.53 -13.87
N ASN A 266 7.20 -7.01 -13.15
CA ASN A 266 8.34 -6.34 -13.75
C ASN A 266 9.16 -7.30 -14.65
N GLY A 267 9.58 -8.43 -14.10
CA GLY A 267 10.33 -9.44 -14.86
C GLY A 267 9.54 -10.01 -16.03
N ALA A 268 8.25 -10.31 -15.82
CA ALA A 268 7.38 -10.85 -16.86
C ALA A 268 7.16 -9.86 -18.01
N ILE A 269 6.92 -8.59 -17.71
CA ILE A 269 6.74 -7.54 -18.72
C ILE A 269 8.07 -7.29 -19.45
N ALA A 270 9.22 -7.25 -18.74
CA ALA A 270 10.53 -7.10 -19.35
C ALA A 270 10.84 -8.23 -20.33
N ALA A 271 10.60 -9.48 -19.93
CA ALA A 271 10.86 -10.64 -20.78
C ALA A 271 9.92 -10.70 -22.00
N ASN A 272 8.61 -10.48 -21.82
CA ASN A 272 7.62 -10.70 -22.87
C ASN A 272 7.43 -9.50 -23.82
N VAL A 273 7.66 -8.26 -23.33
CA VAL A 273 7.44 -7.03 -24.13
C VAL A 273 8.76 -6.46 -24.64
N TRP A 274 9.81 -6.45 -23.80
CA TRP A 274 11.13 -5.90 -24.16
C TRP A 274 12.16 -6.99 -24.50
N GLY A 275 11.83 -8.28 -24.37
CA GLY A 275 12.68 -9.40 -24.74
C GLY A 275 13.96 -9.51 -23.90
N THR A 276 13.97 -9.00 -22.67
CA THR A 276 15.16 -8.99 -21.81
C THR A 276 14.85 -9.52 -20.41
N THR A 277 15.83 -10.21 -19.84
CA THR A 277 15.84 -10.61 -18.42
C THR A 277 16.99 -9.94 -17.67
N ASP A 278 17.84 -9.19 -18.36
CA ASP A 278 18.96 -8.46 -17.78
C ASP A 278 18.45 -7.21 -17.05
N VAL A 279 18.63 -7.21 -15.73
CA VAL A 279 18.18 -6.17 -14.82
C VAL A 279 18.86 -4.81 -15.08
N ALA A 280 20.10 -4.83 -15.56
CA ALA A 280 20.85 -3.61 -15.89
C ALA A 280 20.42 -3.01 -17.25
N SER A 281 19.70 -3.76 -18.08
CA SER A 281 19.28 -3.31 -19.41
C SER A 281 18.26 -2.17 -19.36
N GLU A 282 18.32 -1.32 -20.38
CA GLU A 282 17.33 -0.24 -20.59
C GLU A 282 15.91 -0.80 -20.68
N GLY A 283 15.71 -1.94 -21.34
CA GLY A 283 14.43 -2.60 -21.50
C GLY A 283 13.82 -3.04 -20.17
N TYR A 284 14.63 -3.58 -19.26
CA TYR A 284 14.15 -3.97 -17.92
C TYR A 284 13.70 -2.75 -17.10
N GLN A 285 14.47 -1.68 -17.18
CA GLN A 285 14.15 -0.44 -16.47
C GLN A 285 12.92 0.27 -17.08
N ALA A 286 12.75 0.21 -18.41
CA ALA A 286 11.54 0.68 -19.09
C ALA A 286 10.30 -0.15 -18.68
N ALA A 287 10.44 -1.47 -18.57
CA ALA A 287 9.38 -2.34 -18.05
C ALA A 287 8.97 -1.97 -16.63
N GLY A 288 9.91 -1.58 -15.75
CA GLY A 288 9.64 -1.10 -14.41
C GLY A 288 8.73 0.15 -14.39
N ASN A 289 9.00 1.10 -15.26
CA ASN A 289 8.12 2.26 -15.43
C ASN A 289 6.74 1.85 -15.96
N TRP A 290 6.71 0.89 -16.89
CA TRP A 290 5.45 0.39 -17.47
C TRP A 290 4.59 -0.35 -16.46
N VAL A 291 5.20 -1.07 -15.49
CA VAL A 291 4.48 -1.65 -14.34
C VAL A 291 3.70 -0.58 -13.59
N GLY A 292 4.29 0.57 -13.33
CA GLY A 292 3.59 1.69 -12.71
C GLY A 292 2.37 2.13 -13.53
N ILE A 293 2.51 2.25 -14.85
CA ILE A 293 1.41 2.66 -15.74
C ILE A 293 0.27 1.62 -15.75
N VAL A 294 0.57 0.33 -15.86
CA VAL A 294 -0.51 -0.69 -15.85
C VAL A 294 -1.19 -0.79 -14.47
N PHE A 295 -0.46 -0.57 -13.38
CA PHE A 295 -1.07 -0.47 -12.04
C PHE A 295 -1.91 0.80 -11.87
N ALA A 296 -1.54 1.91 -12.53
CA ALA A 296 -2.39 3.10 -12.59
C ALA A 296 -3.70 2.81 -13.34
N VAL A 297 -3.64 2.09 -14.46
CA VAL A 297 -4.84 1.64 -15.20
C VAL A 297 -5.70 0.70 -14.34
N GLN A 298 -5.09 -0.19 -13.57
CA GLN A 298 -5.79 -1.02 -12.59
C GLN A 298 -6.53 -0.16 -11.55
N ALA A 299 -5.89 0.87 -11.01
CA ALA A 299 -6.53 1.78 -10.05
C ALA A 299 -7.73 2.53 -10.66
N VAL A 300 -7.66 2.90 -11.95
CA VAL A 300 -8.80 3.47 -12.68
C VAL A 300 -9.93 2.45 -12.80
N GLY A 301 -9.62 1.20 -13.12
CA GLY A 301 -10.60 0.09 -13.15
C GLY A 301 -11.33 -0.05 -11.81
N SER A 302 -10.58 -0.05 -10.70
CA SER A 302 -11.14 -0.10 -9.33
C SER A 302 -12.10 1.06 -9.04
N ILE A 303 -11.73 2.29 -9.41
CA ILE A 303 -12.57 3.48 -9.21
C ILE A 303 -13.88 3.35 -9.99
N LEU A 304 -13.80 2.97 -11.26
CA LEU A 304 -14.99 2.85 -12.11
C LEU A 304 -15.89 1.71 -11.64
N TRP A 305 -15.32 0.57 -11.25
CA TRP A 305 -16.08 -0.54 -10.70
C TRP A 305 -16.78 -0.20 -9.39
N ALA A 306 -16.12 0.57 -8.52
CA ALA A 306 -16.70 1.06 -7.28
C ALA A 306 -17.98 1.91 -7.50
N LEU A 307 -18.09 2.61 -8.64
CA LEU A 307 -19.30 3.35 -9.03
C LEU A 307 -20.43 2.44 -9.54
N VAL A 308 -20.07 1.23 -9.98
CA VAL A 308 -21.03 0.23 -10.51
C VAL A 308 -21.60 -0.65 -9.39
N ILE A 309 -20.78 -1.02 -8.40
CA ILE A 309 -21.17 -1.92 -7.28
C ILE A 309 -22.49 -1.50 -6.60
N PRO A 310 -22.76 -0.23 -6.27
CA PRO A 310 -24.01 0.16 -5.60
C PRO A 310 -25.28 -0.08 -6.43
N ARG A 311 -25.16 -0.30 -7.74
CA ARG A 311 -26.31 -0.60 -8.62
C ARG A 311 -26.80 -2.04 -8.51
N PHE A 312 -26.01 -2.94 -7.89
CA PHE A 312 -26.41 -4.32 -7.67
C PHE A 312 -27.34 -4.45 -6.46
N LYS A 313 -28.50 -5.08 -6.67
CA LYS A 313 -29.44 -5.39 -5.58
C LYS A 313 -28.88 -6.47 -4.63
N ASN A 314 -28.01 -7.35 -5.14
CA ASN A 314 -27.41 -8.44 -4.38
C ASN A 314 -25.89 -8.33 -4.37
N LEU A 315 -25.32 -7.99 -3.21
CA LEU A 315 -23.88 -7.84 -3.02
C LEU A 315 -23.09 -9.13 -3.31
N LYS A 316 -23.68 -10.31 -3.06
CA LYS A 316 -23.05 -11.60 -3.40
C LYS A 316 -22.84 -11.75 -4.90
N THR A 317 -23.83 -11.33 -5.71
CA THR A 317 -23.70 -11.35 -7.18
C THR A 317 -22.64 -10.37 -7.65
N ALA A 318 -22.61 -9.16 -7.09
CA ALA A 318 -21.56 -8.18 -7.41
C ALA A 318 -20.18 -8.73 -7.10
N TYR A 319 -20.00 -9.36 -5.94
CA TYR A 319 -18.73 -9.94 -5.51
C TYR A 319 -18.28 -11.10 -6.43
N ILE A 320 -19.16 -12.01 -6.78
CA ILE A 320 -18.86 -13.11 -7.71
C ILE A 320 -18.45 -12.55 -9.09
N LEU A 321 -19.18 -11.57 -9.60
CA LEU A 321 -18.87 -10.97 -10.88
C LEU A 321 -17.51 -10.25 -10.86
N SER A 322 -17.19 -9.52 -9.79
CA SER A 322 -15.86 -8.91 -9.59
C SER A 322 -14.75 -9.95 -9.66
N LEU A 323 -14.92 -11.09 -8.97
CA LEU A 323 -13.93 -12.18 -8.99
C LEU A 323 -13.75 -12.79 -10.38
N LEU A 324 -14.84 -12.99 -11.12
CA LEU A 324 -14.79 -13.55 -12.48
C LEU A 324 -14.13 -12.60 -13.46
N ILE A 325 -14.43 -11.29 -13.40
CA ILE A 325 -13.81 -10.26 -14.23
C ILE A 325 -12.32 -10.17 -13.92
N GLY A 326 -11.94 -10.09 -12.65
CA GLY A 326 -10.54 -10.05 -12.23
C GLY A 326 -9.77 -11.29 -12.65
N ALA A 327 -10.37 -12.49 -12.50
CA ALA A 327 -9.77 -13.74 -12.97
C ALA A 327 -9.57 -13.75 -14.50
N ALA A 328 -10.54 -13.25 -15.27
CA ALA A 328 -10.39 -13.10 -16.71
C ALA A 328 -9.23 -12.14 -17.06
N GLY A 329 -9.07 -11.05 -16.30
CA GLY A 329 -7.94 -10.13 -16.41
C GLY A 329 -6.60 -10.85 -16.19
N PHE A 330 -6.45 -11.63 -15.13
CA PHE A 330 -5.24 -12.42 -14.86
C PHE A 330 -4.95 -13.44 -15.97
N VAL A 331 -5.95 -14.19 -16.42
CA VAL A 331 -5.79 -15.18 -17.49
C VAL A 331 -5.42 -14.51 -18.80
N SER A 332 -5.96 -13.32 -19.10
CA SER A 332 -5.67 -12.61 -20.35
C SER A 332 -4.21 -12.17 -20.47
N ILE A 333 -3.50 -11.92 -19.36
CA ILE A 333 -2.07 -11.56 -19.37
C ILE A 333 -1.24 -12.65 -20.04
N PHE A 334 -1.60 -13.92 -19.87
CA PHE A 334 -0.87 -15.05 -20.47
C PHE A 334 -0.87 -15.01 -22.02
N PHE A 335 -1.91 -14.47 -22.62
CA PHE A 335 -2.07 -14.41 -24.08
C PHE A 335 -1.59 -13.09 -24.70
N ILE A 336 -1.27 -12.07 -23.88
CA ILE A 336 -0.96 -10.73 -24.34
C ILE A 336 0.54 -10.48 -24.26
N HIS A 337 1.15 -10.20 -25.43
CA HIS A 337 2.57 -9.87 -25.57
C HIS A 337 2.81 -8.39 -25.94
N GLY A 338 1.74 -7.64 -26.21
CA GLY A 338 1.84 -6.22 -26.60
C GLY A 338 1.67 -5.29 -25.39
N GLN A 339 2.57 -4.32 -25.25
CA GLN A 339 2.57 -3.40 -24.10
C GLN A 339 1.22 -2.68 -23.87
N TYR A 340 0.55 -2.20 -24.91
CA TYR A 340 -0.71 -1.47 -24.81
C TYR A 340 -1.91 -2.37 -24.51
N LEU A 341 -1.89 -3.61 -24.96
CA LEU A 341 -2.98 -4.56 -24.70
C LEU A 341 -3.03 -5.00 -23.24
N LEU A 342 -1.92 -4.88 -22.51
CA LEU A 342 -1.87 -5.10 -21.07
C LEU A 342 -2.81 -4.17 -20.29
N PHE A 343 -3.15 -2.99 -20.85
CA PHE A 343 -4.13 -2.09 -20.23
C PHE A 343 -5.49 -2.76 -20.04
N VAL A 344 -5.93 -3.57 -21.01
CA VAL A 344 -7.20 -4.30 -20.89
C VAL A 344 -7.15 -5.28 -19.73
N SER A 345 -6.07 -6.07 -19.61
CA SER A 345 -5.90 -7.04 -18.53
C SER A 345 -5.89 -6.38 -17.15
N TYR A 346 -5.05 -5.35 -16.98
CA TYR A 346 -4.94 -4.66 -15.70
C TYR A 346 -6.18 -3.85 -15.34
N PHE A 347 -6.88 -3.31 -16.33
CA PHE A 347 -8.17 -2.67 -16.11
C PHE A 347 -9.23 -3.64 -15.58
N LEU A 348 -9.27 -4.88 -16.10
CA LEU A 348 -10.19 -5.93 -15.64
C LEU A 348 -9.81 -6.47 -14.25
N ILE A 349 -8.52 -6.45 -13.90
CA ILE A 349 -8.04 -6.86 -12.57
C ILE A 349 -8.44 -5.83 -11.50
N GLY A 350 -8.48 -4.54 -11.84
CA GLY A 350 -8.90 -3.45 -10.95
C GLY A 350 -10.39 -3.39 -10.73
#